data_af9a42310969bbef423bb8b11c7012e3
#
_entry.id   af9a42310969bbef423bb8b11c7012e3
#
_cell.length_a   1.000
_cell.length_b   1.000
_cell.length_c   1.000
_cell.angle_alpha   90.00
_cell.angle_beta   90.00
_cell.angle_gamma   90.00
#
_symmetry.space_group_name_H-M   'P 1'
#
loop_
_entity.id
_entity.type
_entity.pdbx_description
1 polymer ?
#
loop_
_entity_poly.entity_id
_entity_poly.type
_entity_poly.pdbx_seq_one_letter_code
_entity_poly.pdbx_strand_id
1 'polypeptide(L)'
;MKKENKIYMNRELSWLKFNERVLDEAKREGVPLCERLTFLSIYQTNLEEFFRVRVGSLQDQNLICPNDKENKTNMTPAEQINAIFSRVRELNSRKDAIYDELQNRIAGYGIRFVSFKELNKDEESALKKYFNKEVLPLLSIMIVARKQPFPFLRGQEIYAVASLDKKNGKERIGIIPCNIDMVPRMIGIKGKKNTYILREELILHYMPMVFKGYKIIEKSVMKVTRNADIDVVKVYDEDLDYRDHMAKLIKLRKKLAPVSVSYTHLRAHETRHDL
;
A
#
# COMPACT_ATOMS: atom_id res chain seq x y z
N MET A 1 -9.62 -10.01 -42.94
CA MET A 1 -10.02 -10.06 -41.51
C MET A 1 -10.73 -8.76 -41.18
N LYS A 2 -12.05 -8.79 -40.98
CA LYS A 2 -12.81 -7.59 -40.53
C LYS A 2 -12.34 -7.20 -39.15
N LYS A 3 -11.90 -5.95 -38.97
CA LYS A 3 -11.77 -5.33 -37.64
C LYS A 3 -13.14 -5.35 -36.99
N GLU A 4 -13.39 -6.29 -36.10
CA GLU A 4 -14.52 -6.16 -35.17
C GLU A 4 -14.35 -4.86 -34.42
N ASN A 5 -15.19 -3.89 -34.70
CA ASN A 5 -15.30 -2.68 -33.88
C ASN A 5 -15.71 -3.16 -32.49
N LYS A 6 -14.76 -3.13 -31.53
CA LYS A 6 -15.04 -3.44 -30.14
C LYS A 6 -15.97 -2.36 -29.58
N ILE A 7 -17.27 -2.57 -29.69
CA ILE A 7 -18.32 -1.65 -29.21
C ILE A 7 -18.30 -1.55 -27.68
N TYR A 8 -17.90 -2.65 -27.03
CA TYR A 8 -17.90 -2.75 -25.57
C TYR A 8 -16.47 -2.71 -25.00
N MET A 9 -16.35 -2.08 -23.84
CA MET A 9 -15.14 -2.11 -23.01
C MET A 9 -15.35 -3.09 -21.87
N ASN A 10 -14.26 -3.74 -21.42
CA ASN A 10 -14.28 -4.53 -20.20
C ASN A 10 -14.76 -3.67 -19.01
N ARG A 11 -15.59 -4.24 -18.15
CA ARG A 11 -16.24 -3.54 -17.03
C ARG A 11 -15.21 -2.96 -16.05
N GLU A 12 -14.17 -3.70 -15.74
CA GLU A 12 -13.14 -3.29 -14.76
C GLU A 12 -12.26 -2.17 -15.33
N LEU A 13 -11.91 -2.24 -16.61
CA LEU A 13 -11.20 -1.14 -17.29
C LEU A 13 -12.07 0.12 -17.43
N SER A 14 -13.37 -0.04 -17.62
CA SER A 14 -14.33 1.06 -17.62
C SER A 14 -14.41 1.74 -16.24
N TRP A 15 -14.38 0.93 -15.16
CA TRP A 15 -14.34 1.45 -13.80
C TRP A 15 -13.04 2.25 -13.54
N LEU A 16 -11.90 1.78 -14.02
CA LEU A 16 -10.64 2.54 -13.90
C LEU A 16 -10.70 3.88 -14.64
N LYS A 17 -11.38 3.96 -15.79
CA LYS A 17 -11.65 5.26 -16.48
C LYS A 17 -12.53 6.18 -15.65
N PHE A 18 -13.51 5.64 -14.93
CA PHE A 18 -14.31 6.44 -13.99
C PHE A 18 -13.42 7.02 -12.89
N ASN A 19 -12.59 6.19 -12.24
CA ASN A 19 -11.71 6.64 -11.17
C ASN A 19 -10.63 7.61 -11.68
N GLU A 20 -10.20 7.49 -12.95
CA GLU A 20 -9.31 8.45 -13.60
C GLU A 20 -9.93 9.86 -13.65
N ARG A 21 -11.25 9.99 -13.88
CA ARG A 21 -11.92 11.31 -13.83
C ARG A 21 -11.89 11.94 -12.44
N VAL A 22 -11.93 11.11 -11.39
CA VAL A 22 -11.73 11.60 -10.01
C VAL A 22 -10.31 12.14 -9.83
N LEU A 23 -9.32 11.46 -10.43
CA LEU A 23 -7.93 11.93 -10.42
C LEU A 23 -7.76 13.23 -11.22
N ASP A 24 -8.51 13.42 -12.32
CA ASP A 24 -8.49 14.63 -13.11
C ASP A 24 -8.97 15.85 -12.33
N GLU A 25 -9.96 15.71 -11.43
CA GLU A 25 -10.38 16.79 -10.53
C GLU A 25 -9.26 17.21 -9.56
N ALA A 26 -8.41 16.27 -9.12
CA ALA A 26 -7.23 16.62 -8.32
C ALA A 26 -6.20 17.46 -9.10
N LYS A 27 -6.18 17.38 -10.43
CA LYS A 27 -5.32 18.19 -11.31
C LYS A 27 -5.91 19.54 -11.67
N ARG A 28 -7.23 19.72 -11.59
CA ARG A 28 -7.95 20.87 -12.08
C ARG A 28 -7.63 22.14 -11.30
N GLU A 29 -7.07 23.18 -11.98
CA GLU A 29 -6.62 24.41 -11.32
C GLU A 29 -7.74 25.25 -10.71
N GLY A 30 -8.96 25.18 -11.24
CA GLY A 30 -10.13 25.87 -10.70
C GLY A 30 -10.67 25.29 -9.39
N VAL A 31 -10.15 24.14 -8.93
CA VAL A 31 -10.53 23.49 -7.67
C VAL A 31 -9.59 23.98 -6.55
N PRO A 32 -10.11 24.36 -5.37
CA PRO A 32 -9.30 24.77 -4.22
C PRO A 32 -8.27 23.70 -3.82
N LEU A 33 -7.08 24.11 -3.36
CA LEU A 33 -5.95 23.22 -3.09
C LEU A 33 -6.30 22.06 -2.14
N CYS A 34 -7.03 22.33 -1.05
CA CYS A 34 -7.44 21.30 -0.11
C CYS A 34 -8.42 20.29 -0.73
N GLU A 35 -9.32 20.77 -1.59
CA GLU A 35 -10.26 19.91 -2.31
C GLU A 35 -9.53 19.02 -3.33
N ARG A 36 -8.49 19.55 -4.00
CA ARG A 36 -7.64 18.75 -4.89
C ARG A 36 -6.94 17.60 -4.14
N LEU A 37 -6.46 17.85 -2.92
CA LEU A 37 -5.92 16.80 -2.04
C LEU A 37 -6.99 15.77 -1.65
N THR A 38 -8.21 16.24 -1.38
CA THR A 38 -9.34 15.38 -1.08
C THR A 38 -9.68 14.48 -2.26
N PHE A 39 -9.73 15.01 -3.49
CA PHE A 39 -9.93 14.20 -4.70
C PHE A 39 -8.83 13.16 -4.91
N LEU A 40 -7.57 13.52 -4.64
CA LEU A 40 -6.46 12.57 -4.71
C LEU A 40 -6.61 11.43 -3.68
N SER A 41 -7.07 11.75 -2.47
CA SER A 41 -7.38 10.78 -1.42
C SER A 41 -8.56 9.87 -1.81
N ILE A 42 -9.62 10.44 -2.38
CA ILE A 42 -10.78 9.69 -2.88
C ILE A 42 -10.35 8.72 -3.99
N TYR A 43 -9.54 9.19 -4.95
CA TYR A 43 -8.99 8.34 -6.00
C TYR A 43 -8.27 7.12 -5.42
N GLN A 44 -7.39 7.35 -4.42
CA GLN A 44 -6.63 6.28 -3.78
C GLN A 44 -7.52 5.31 -3.01
N THR A 45 -8.49 5.82 -2.25
CA THR A 45 -9.44 5.00 -1.48
C THR A 45 -10.30 4.14 -2.41
N ASN A 46 -10.80 4.72 -3.49
CA ASN A 46 -11.56 4.01 -4.51
C ASN A 46 -10.72 2.88 -5.14
N LEU A 47 -9.46 3.17 -5.47
CA LEU A 47 -8.56 2.19 -6.04
C LEU A 47 -8.29 1.03 -5.06
N GLU A 48 -8.09 1.33 -3.78
CA GLU A 48 -7.90 0.30 -2.75
C GLU A 48 -9.14 -0.60 -2.61
N GLU A 49 -10.34 -0.02 -2.62
CA GLU A 49 -11.58 -0.80 -2.57
C GLU A 49 -11.76 -1.65 -3.84
N PHE A 50 -11.45 -1.10 -5.00
CA PHE A 50 -11.45 -1.83 -6.26
C PHE A 50 -10.52 -3.06 -6.22
N PHE A 51 -9.30 -2.90 -5.69
CA PHE A 51 -8.39 -4.04 -5.53
C PHE A 51 -8.92 -5.06 -4.54
N ARG A 52 -9.44 -4.61 -3.40
CA ARG A 52 -9.96 -5.49 -2.35
C ARG A 52 -11.13 -6.35 -2.80
N VAL A 53 -12.03 -5.78 -3.59
CA VAL A 53 -13.27 -6.46 -4.00
C VAL A 53 -13.14 -7.03 -5.40
N ARG A 54 -12.90 -6.18 -6.41
CA ARG A 54 -12.96 -6.59 -7.82
C ARG A 54 -11.77 -7.42 -8.26
N VAL A 55 -10.55 -6.95 -7.96
CA VAL A 55 -9.35 -7.70 -8.32
C VAL A 55 -9.22 -8.96 -7.47
N GLY A 56 -9.64 -8.90 -6.20
CA GLY A 56 -9.74 -10.08 -5.34
C GLY A 56 -10.64 -11.16 -5.94
N SER A 57 -11.88 -10.82 -6.32
CA SER A 57 -12.79 -11.75 -7.00
C SER A 57 -12.22 -12.30 -8.31
N LEU A 58 -11.55 -11.46 -9.12
CA LEU A 58 -10.91 -11.94 -10.36
C LEU A 58 -9.75 -12.91 -10.08
N GLN A 59 -9.00 -12.72 -9.02
CA GLN A 59 -7.94 -13.67 -8.61
C GLN A 59 -8.55 -15.01 -8.18
N ASP A 60 -9.61 -14.99 -7.39
CA ASP A 60 -10.33 -16.22 -6.99
C ASP A 60 -10.91 -16.91 -8.21
N GLN A 61 -11.52 -16.17 -9.14
CA GLN A 61 -12.02 -16.73 -10.42
C GLN A 61 -10.89 -17.33 -11.26
N ASN A 62 -9.72 -16.70 -11.31
CA ASN A 62 -8.55 -17.21 -12.02
C ASN A 62 -8.04 -18.54 -11.44
N LEU A 63 -8.18 -18.75 -10.14
CA LEU A 63 -7.81 -20.02 -9.48
C LEU A 63 -8.82 -21.13 -9.72
N ILE A 64 -10.12 -20.82 -9.78
CA ILE A 64 -11.21 -21.80 -9.88
C ILE A 64 -11.53 -22.11 -11.33
N CYS A 65 -11.67 -21.08 -12.18
CA CYS A 65 -12.11 -21.14 -13.55
C CYS A 65 -11.23 -20.30 -14.49
N PRO A 66 -9.94 -20.64 -14.69
CA PRO A 66 -8.97 -19.78 -15.39
C PRO A 66 -9.31 -19.50 -16.86
N ASN A 67 -10.11 -20.37 -17.48
CA ASN A 67 -10.49 -20.29 -18.90
C ASN A 67 -11.86 -19.60 -19.14
N ASP A 68 -12.58 -19.23 -18.06
CA ASP A 68 -13.84 -18.52 -18.19
C ASP A 68 -13.63 -17.16 -18.83
N LYS A 69 -14.46 -16.85 -19.81
CA LYS A 69 -14.38 -15.60 -20.56
C LYS A 69 -15.51 -14.67 -20.18
N GLU A 70 -15.15 -13.43 -19.93
CA GLU A 70 -16.10 -12.34 -19.72
C GLU A 70 -16.95 -12.14 -21.00
N ASN A 71 -18.25 -11.94 -20.83
CA ASN A 71 -19.25 -12.05 -21.91
C ASN A 71 -19.24 -10.88 -22.92
N LYS A 72 -18.54 -9.78 -22.69
CA LYS A 72 -18.50 -8.58 -23.57
C LYS A 72 -17.20 -8.46 -24.36
N THR A 73 -16.08 -8.75 -23.72
CA THR A 73 -14.76 -8.59 -24.33
C THR A 73 -14.04 -9.92 -24.55
N ASN A 74 -14.62 -11.04 -24.10
CA ASN A 74 -14.04 -12.38 -24.15
C ASN A 74 -12.67 -12.50 -23.46
N MET A 75 -12.35 -11.60 -22.51
CA MET A 75 -11.13 -11.67 -21.73
C MET A 75 -11.24 -12.74 -20.65
N THR A 76 -10.20 -13.54 -20.47
CA THR A 76 -10.04 -14.43 -19.31
C THR A 76 -9.75 -13.63 -18.04
N PRO A 77 -9.92 -14.20 -16.83
CA PRO A 77 -9.56 -13.53 -15.59
C PRO A 77 -8.11 -13.05 -15.57
N ALA A 78 -7.16 -13.87 -16.04
CA ALA A 78 -5.74 -13.51 -16.13
C ALA A 78 -5.50 -12.32 -17.06
N GLU A 79 -6.13 -12.28 -18.23
CA GLU A 79 -6.03 -11.17 -19.18
C GLU A 79 -6.60 -9.87 -18.59
N GLN A 80 -7.73 -9.96 -17.87
CA GLN A 80 -8.32 -8.81 -17.17
C GLN A 80 -7.37 -8.28 -16.08
N ILE A 81 -6.84 -9.15 -15.24
CA ILE A 81 -5.88 -8.78 -14.18
C ILE A 81 -4.66 -8.09 -14.78
N ASN A 82 -4.06 -8.64 -15.83
CA ASN A 82 -2.89 -8.04 -16.49
C ASN A 82 -3.19 -6.64 -17.06
N ALA A 83 -4.35 -6.49 -17.71
CA ALA A 83 -4.79 -5.20 -18.25
C ALA A 83 -5.05 -4.17 -17.14
N ILE A 84 -5.64 -4.59 -16.01
CA ILE A 84 -5.84 -3.75 -14.83
C ILE A 84 -4.49 -3.28 -14.28
N PHE A 85 -3.53 -4.19 -14.05
CA PHE A 85 -2.22 -3.80 -13.51
C PHE A 85 -1.46 -2.86 -14.44
N SER A 86 -1.52 -3.09 -15.76
CA SER A 86 -0.91 -2.18 -16.74
C SER A 86 -1.50 -0.78 -16.62
N ARG A 87 -2.84 -0.68 -16.62
CA ARG A 87 -3.53 0.61 -16.51
C ARG A 87 -3.26 1.32 -15.19
N VAL A 88 -3.24 0.60 -14.08
CA VAL A 88 -2.97 1.14 -12.74
C VAL A 88 -1.55 1.69 -12.64
N ARG A 89 -0.54 1.06 -13.27
CA ARG A 89 0.83 1.63 -13.31
C ARG A 89 0.86 2.99 -13.98
N GLU A 90 0.17 3.16 -15.12
CA GLU A 90 0.07 4.46 -15.81
C GLU A 90 -0.60 5.51 -14.92
N LEU A 91 -1.72 5.14 -14.28
CA LEU A 91 -2.47 6.03 -13.41
C LEU A 91 -1.68 6.40 -12.15
N ASN A 92 -0.89 5.49 -11.59
CA ASN A 92 -0.03 5.77 -10.45
C ASN A 92 1.05 6.80 -10.78
N SER A 93 1.69 6.70 -11.95
CA SER A 93 2.65 7.74 -12.38
C SER A 93 2.01 9.12 -12.47
N ARG A 94 0.77 9.21 -12.97
CA ARG A 94 0.02 10.47 -13.01
C ARG A 94 -0.35 10.97 -11.61
N LYS A 95 -0.81 10.06 -10.75
CA LYS A 95 -1.14 10.36 -9.34
C LYS A 95 0.07 10.93 -8.61
N ASP A 96 1.24 10.31 -8.77
CA ASP A 96 2.46 10.73 -8.09
C ASP A 96 2.89 12.12 -8.58
N ALA A 97 2.83 12.41 -9.88
CA ALA A 97 3.12 13.75 -10.42
C ALA A 97 2.16 14.84 -9.90
N ILE A 98 0.87 14.52 -9.76
CA ILE A 98 -0.12 15.44 -9.17
C ILE A 98 0.18 15.66 -7.68
N TYR A 99 0.52 14.60 -6.96
CA TYR A 99 0.87 14.70 -5.54
C TYR A 99 2.09 15.58 -5.30
N ASP A 100 3.15 15.42 -6.10
CA ASP A 100 4.36 16.25 -6.02
C ASP A 100 4.06 17.73 -6.30
N GLU A 101 3.22 18.01 -7.31
CA GLU A 101 2.76 19.38 -7.58
C GLU A 101 1.99 19.96 -6.39
N LEU A 102 1.05 19.20 -5.83
CA LEU A 102 0.26 19.65 -4.68
C LEU A 102 1.12 19.86 -3.44
N GLN A 103 2.11 19.01 -3.18
CA GLN A 103 3.07 19.20 -2.09
C GLN A 103 3.85 20.51 -2.24
N ASN A 104 4.32 20.83 -3.45
CA ASN A 104 5.02 22.08 -3.72
C ASN A 104 4.13 23.31 -3.49
N ARG A 105 2.86 23.23 -3.88
CA ARG A 105 1.89 24.30 -3.61
C ARG A 105 1.61 24.47 -2.12
N ILE A 106 1.46 23.38 -1.37
CA ILE A 106 1.26 23.40 0.08
C ILE A 106 2.48 24.03 0.80
N ALA A 107 3.68 23.72 0.30
CA ALA A 107 4.91 24.34 0.82
C ALA A 107 4.90 25.86 0.68
N GLY A 108 4.29 26.39 -0.39
CA GLY A 108 4.04 27.85 -0.57
C GLY A 108 3.14 28.48 0.51
N TYR A 109 2.28 27.68 1.15
CA TYR A 109 1.48 28.10 2.32
C TYR A 109 2.16 27.87 3.66
N GLY A 110 3.45 27.51 3.62
CA GLY A 110 4.29 27.34 4.83
C GLY A 110 4.15 25.99 5.52
N ILE A 111 3.48 24.99 4.91
CA ILE A 111 3.40 23.62 5.43
C ILE A 111 4.37 22.74 4.61
N ARG A 112 5.38 22.15 5.28
CA ARG A 112 6.41 21.39 4.60
C ARG A 112 6.56 19.99 5.18
N PHE A 113 6.66 19.01 4.30
CA PHE A 113 7.14 17.66 4.62
C PHE A 113 8.58 17.57 4.14
N VAL A 114 9.49 17.19 5.04
CA VAL A 114 10.91 17.14 4.77
C VAL A 114 11.46 15.73 4.90
N SER A 115 12.49 15.45 4.15
CA SER A 115 13.28 14.23 4.25
C SER A 115 14.51 14.45 5.15
N PHE A 116 15.16 13.38 5.60
CA PHE A 116 16.39 13.48 6.37
C PHE A 116 17.53 14.22 5.64
N LYS A 117 17.51 14.27 4.30
CA LYS A 117 18.51 14.99 3.51
C LYS A 117 18.44 16.50 3.66
N GLU A 118 17.29 17.01 4.10
CA GLU A 118 17.02 18.45 4.25
C GLU A 118 17.23 18.94 5.68
N LEU A 119 17.56 18.05 6.59
CA LEU A 119 17.75 18.36 8.01
C LEU A 119 19.19 18.75 8.31
N ASN A 120 19.36 19.71 9.24
CA ASN A 120 20.66 20.01 9.81
C ASN A 120 21.00 19.03 10.96
N LYS A 121 22.26 19.06 11.43
CA LYS A 121 22.76 18.15 12.47
C LYS A 121 22.01 18.25 13.80
N ASP A 122 21.57 19.43 14.17
CA ASP A 122 20.86 19.64 15.44
C ASP A 122 19.42 19.08 15.37
N GLU A 123 18.75 19.25 14.24
CA GLU A 123 17.43 18.71 13.95
C GLU A 123 17.48 17.18 13.93
N GLU A 124 18.47 16.60 13.23
CA GLU A 124 18.68 15.16 13.19
C GLU A 124 18.99 14.59 14.59
N SER A 125 19.83 15.29 15.37
CA SER A 125 20.13 14.90 16.76
C SER A 125 18.88 14.94 17.65
N ALA A 126 18.04 15.94 17.50
CA ALA A 126 16.76 16.02 18.21
C ALA A 126 15.82 14.87 17.85
N LEU A 127 15.68 14.56 16.56
CA LEU A 127 14.88 13.42 16.07
C LEU A 127 15.45 12.07 16.55
N LYS A 128 16.77 11.92 16.60
CA LYS A 128 17.41 10.72 17.15
C LYS A 128 17.10 10.52 18.61
N LYS A 129 17.13 11.59 19.42
CA LYS A 129 16.75 11.53 20.83
C LYS A 129 15.27 11.16 20.98
N TYR A 130 14.40 11.78 20.18
CA TYR A 130 12.97 11.46 20.14
C TYR A 130 12.74 9.99 19.75
N PHE A 131 13.38 9.53 18.68
CA PHE A 131 13.27 8.15 18.24
C PHE A 131 13.66 7.16 19.33
N ASN A 132 14.81 7.36 19.98
CA ASN A 132 15.29 6.45 21.02
C ASN A 132 14.40 6.39 22.25
N LYS A 133 13.82 7.55 22.63
CA LYS A 133 13.05 7.65 23.88
C LYS A 133 11.57 7.29 23.69
N GLU A 134 10.96 7.74 22.60
CA GLU A 134 9.51 7.68 22.42
C GLU A 134 9.07 6.64 21.38
N VAL A 135 9.89 6.35 20.37
CA VAL A 135 9.48 5.47 19.25
C VAL A 135 10.05 4.06 19.40
N LEU A 136 11.35 3.94 19.57
CA LEU A 136 12.06 2.65 19.61
C LEU A 136 11.49 1.64 20.62
N PRO A 137 11.11 2.04 21.85
CA PRO A 137 10.54 1.12 22.84
C PRO A 137 9.16 0.56 22.44
N LEU A 138 8.45 1.23 21.53
CA LEU A 138 7.10 0.85 21.09
C LEU A 138 7.10 0.01 19.80
N LEU A 139 8.27 -0.20 19.20
CA LEU A 139 8.36 -0.93 17.93
C LEU A 139 8.16 -2.44 18.13
N SER A 140 7.23 -3.01 17.37
CA SER A 140 7.06 -4.46 17.24
C SER A 140 7.93 -4.96 16.08
N ILE A 141 9.05 -5.61 16.38
CA ILE A 141 10.03 -6.01 15.39
C ILE A 141 9.84 -7.48 15.02
N MET A 142 9.72 -7.76 13.73
CA MET A 142 9.66 -9.12 13.18
C MET A 142 10.89 -9.37 12.30
N ILE A 143 11.56 -10.52 12.49
CA ILE A 143 12.63 -10.97 11.61
C ILE A 143 12.24 -12.33 11.06
N VAL A 144 12.08 -12.40 9.74
CA VAL A 144 11.62 -13.60 9.03
C VAL A 144 12.79 -14.24 8.30
N ALA A 145 13.03 -15.50 8.55
CA ALA A 145 14.03 -16.31 7.83
C ALA A 145 13.34 -17.06 6.67
N ARG A 146 14.08 -17.33 5.58
CA ARG A 146 13.54 -17.99 4.37
C ARG A 146 12.78 -19.31 4.62
N LYS A 147 13.08 -20.01 5.71
CA LYS A 147 12.43 -21.28 6.08
C LYS A 147 11.30 -21.13 7.10
N GLN A 148 11.01 -19.91 7.55
CA GLN A 148 9.94 -19.64 8.50
C GLN A 148 8.67 -19.21 7.76
N PRO A 149 7.48 -19.57 8.25
CA PRO A 149 6.24 -19.07 7.69
C PRO A 149 6.23 -17.53 7.76
N PHE A 150 5.78 -16.91 6.67
CA PHE A 150 5.70 -15.45 6.61
C PHE A 150 4.64 -14.95 7.61
N PRO A 151 4.93 -13.91 8.42
CA PRO A 151 3.98 -13.40 9.39
C PRO A 151 2.75 -12.82 8.70
N PHE A 152 1.62 -12.93 9.37
CA PHE A 152 0.40 -12.30 8.89
C PHE A 152 0.51 -10.78 9.01
N LEU A 153 0.59 -10.09 7.87
CA LEU A 153 0.54 -8.64 7.80
C LEU A 153 -0.90 -8.18 7.60
N ARG A 154 -1.36 -7.27 8.44
CA ARG A 154 -2.72 -6.71 8.32
C ARG A 154 -2.84 -5.87 7.05
N GLY A 155 -4.00 -5.95 6.41
CA GLY A 155 -4.33 -5.08 5.28
C GLY A 155 -4.45 -3.62 5.71
N GLN A 156 -4.13 -2.70 4.80
CA GLN A 156 -4.21 -1.24 4.99
C GLN A 156 -3.23 -0.64 6.01
N GLU A 157 -2.37 -1.43 6.62
CA GLU A 157 -1.30 -0.95 7.47
C GLU A 157 -0.02 -0.67 6.67
N ILE A 158 0.77 0.28 7.17
CA ILE A 158 2.07 0.63 6.62
C ILE A 158 3.14 -0.10 7.43
N TYR A 159 4.07 -0.72 6.72
CA TYR A 159 5.21 -1.43 7.29
C TYR A 159 6.52 -0.85 6.76
N ALA A 160 7.49 -0.67 7.62
CA ALA A 160 8.88 -0.48 7.21
C ALA A 160 9.53 -1.86 7.08
N VAL A 161 10.09 -2.15 5.91
CA VAL A 161 10.68 -3.45 5.60
C VAL A 161 12.14 -3.30 5.19
N ALA A 162 12.97 -4.30 5.50
CA ALA A 162 14.35 -4.32 5.09
C ALA A 162 14.81 -5.73 4.71
N SER A 163 15.63 -5.83 3.70
CA SER A 163 16.47 -7.01 3.45
C SER A 163 17.69 -6.96 4.37
N LEU A 164 17.83 -7.98 5.20
CA LEU A 164 18.84 -8.10 6.23
C LEU A 164 19.82 -9.22 5.87
N ASP A 165 21.11 -8.90 5.85
CA ASP A 165 22.16 -9.90 5.74
C ASP A 165 22.83 -10.13 7.11
N LYS A 166 23.02 -11.38 7.47
CA LYS A 166 23.83 -11.78 8.60
C LYS A 166 25.21 -12.20 8.06
N LYS A 167 26.27 -11.93 8.82
CA LYS A 167 27.67 -12.30 8.49
C LYS A 167 27.90 -13.74 7.93
N ASN A 168 26.87 -14.58 7.95
CA ASN A 168 26.89 -15.97 7.46
C ASN A 168 26.13 -16.15 6.12
N GLY A 169 25.84 -15.08 5.36
CA GLY A 169 25.22 -15.16 4.02
C GLY A 169 23.75 -15.64 4.00
N LYS A 170 23.03 -15.59 5.14
CA LYS A 170 21.62 -15.97 5.20
C LYS A 170 20.76 -14.71 5.19
N GLU A 171 20.13 -14.43 4.06
CA GLU A 171 19.16 -13.36 3.91
C GLU A 171 17.95 -13.55 4.82
N ARG A 172 17.49 -12.45 5.40
CA ARG A 172 16.29 -12.36 6.24
C ARG A 172 15.52 -11.09 5.87
N ILE A 173 14.25 -11.07 6.22
CA ILE A 173 13.40 -9.89 6.05
C ILE A 173 13.11 -9.34 7.44
N GLY A 174 13.45 -8.07 7.65
CA GLY A 174 13.03 -7.29 8.81
C GLY A 174 11.74 -6.54 8.51
N ILE A 175 10.75 -6.62 9.39
CA ILE A 175 9.44 -5.98 9.21
C ILE A 175 9.09 -5.25 10.50
N ILE A 176 8.68 -3.99 10.39
CA ILE A 176 8.26 -3.14 11.51
C ILE A 176 6.91 -2.51 11.13
N PRO A 177 5.82 -2.79 11.85
CA PRO A 177 4.57 -2.05 11.71
C PRO A 177 4.79 -0.57 12.03
N CYS A 178 4.37 0.32 11.13
CA CYS A 178 4.49 1.76 11.34
C CYS A 178 3.29 2.35 12.09
N ASN A 179 2.17 1.62 12.23
CA ASN A 179 1.01 2.09 12.97
C ASN A 179 1.25 1.92 14.48
N ILE A 180 1.59 3.03 15.12
CA ILE A 180 1.85 3.12 16.57
C ILE A 180 0.92 4.20 17.10
N ASP A 181 -0.08 3.79 17.90
CA ASP A 181 -1.15 4.71 18.36
C ASP A 181 -0.61 5.90 19.18
N MET A 182 0.43 5.67 19.96
CA MET A 182 1.04 6.69 20.83
C MET A 182 2.00 7.65 20.11
N VAL A 183 2.35 7.39 18.85
CA VAL A 183 3.28 8.22 18.06
C VAL A 183 2.51 8.86 16.91
N PRO A 184 2.45 10.20 16.82
CA PRO A 184 1.78 10.87 15.71
C PRO A 184 2.44 10.52 14.37
N ARG A 185 1.65 10.44 13.30
CA ARG A 185 2.20 10.17 11.97
C ARG A 185 3.04 11.32 11.43
N MET A 186 2.61 12.56 11.70
CA MET A 186 3.36 13.78 11.36
C MET A 186 4.13 14.25 12.60
N ILE A 187 5.44 14.17 12.53
CA ILE A 187 6.35 14.55 13.63
C ILE A 187 6.93 15.91 13.30
N GLY A 188 6.67 16.91 14.17
CA GLY A 188 7.16 18.28 13.98
C GLY A 188 8.67 18.38 14.13
N ILE A 189 9.32 19.17 13.29
CA ILE A 189 10.75 19.49 13.40
C ILE A 189 10.95 20.61 14.41
N LYS A 190 11.78 20.36 15.42
CA LYS A 190 12.08 21.33 16.47
C LYS A 190 12.66 22.61 15.87
N GLY A 191 12.05 23.75 16.24
CA GLY A 191 12.49 25.07 15.78
C GLY A 191 11.95 25.49 14.40
N LYS A 192 11.20 24.64 13.73
CA LYS A 192 10.55 24.96 12.44
C LYS A 192 9.03 24.85 12.57
N LYS A 193 8.33 25.96 12.32
CA LYS A 193 6.86 25.98 12.33
C LYS A 193 6.32 25.20 11.11
N ASN A 194 5.26 24.41 11.31
CA ASN A 194 4.55 23.67 10.26
C ASN A 194 5.47 22.82 9.35
N THR A 195 6.58 22.34 9.89
CA THR A 195 7.53 21.49 9.17
C THR A 195 7.53 20.12 9.82
N TYR A 196 7.30 19.08 9.04
CA TYR A 196 7.04 17.73 9.52
C TYR A 196 7.90 16.70 8.80
N ILE A 197 8.22 15.62 9.53
CA ILE A 197 8.69 14.37 8.95
C ILE A 197 7.66 13.27 9.22
N LEU A 198 7.51 12.33 8.30
CA LEU A 198 6.57 11.22 8.49
C LEU A 198 7.20 10.16 9.41
N ARG A 199 6.36 9.55 10.25
CA ARG A 199 6.78 8.49 11.18
C ARG A 199 7.43 7.30 10.46
N GLU A 200 6.89 6.90 9.32
CA GLU A 200 7.45 5.86 8.47
C GLU A 200 8.86 6.21 7.96
N GLU A 201 9.12 7.47 7.61
CA GLU A 201 10.46 7.95 7.23
C GLU A 201 11.43 7.93 8.41
N LEU A 202 10.96 8.32 9.59
CA LEU A 202 11.76 8.26 10.83
C LEU A 202 12.18 6.82 11.15
N ILE A 203 11.23 5.87 11.07
CA ILE A 203 11.50 4.45 11.31
C ILE A 203 12.49 3.91 10.27
N LEU A 204 12.28 4.20 8.98
CA LEU A 204 13.19 3.80 7.92
C LEU A 204 14.60 4.33 8.13
N HIS A 205 14.74 5.60 8.52
CA HIS A 205 16.05 6.23 8.72
C HIS A 205 16.83 5.52 9.83
N TYR A 206 16.19 5.31 10.99
CA TYR A 206 16.83 4.69 12.16
C TYR A 206 16.72 3.16 12.22
N MET A 207 16.26 2.52 11.16
CA MET A 207 16.19 1.06 11.05
C MET A 207 17.50 0.33 11.37
N PRO A 208 18.73 0.85 11.01
CA PRO A 208 19.99 0.23 11.42
C PRO A 208 20.17 0.14 12.94
N MET A 209 19.54 1.05 13.70
CA MET A 209 19.58 1.01 15.18
C MET A 209 18.62 -0.06 15.74
N VAL A 210 17.58 -0.40 15.00
CA VAL A 210 16.59 -1.43 15.37
C VAL A 210 17.15 -2.83 15.11
N PHE A 211 17.73 -3.06 13.93
CA PHE A 211 18.29 -4.36 13.52
C PHE A 211 19.79 -4.46 13.83
N LYS A 212 20.16 -4.23 15.08
CA LYS A 212 21.56 -4.37 15.52
C LYS A 212 22.09 -5.76 15.22
N GLY A 213 23.28 -5.84 14.61
CA GLY A 213 23.94 -7.11 14.25
C GLY A 213 23.57 -7.64 12.86
N TYR A 214 22.73 -6.93 12.11
CA TYR A 214 22.44 -7.20 10.70
C TYR A 214 22.93 -6.06 9.83
N LYS A 215 23.42 -6.40 8.62
CA LYS A 215 23.67 -5.43 7.56
C LYS A 215 22.37 -5.25 6.77
N ILE A 216 21.88 -4.03 6.69
CA ILE A 216 20.72 -3.71 5.85
C ILE A 216 21.22 -3.57 4.41
N ILE A 217 20.67 -4.38 3.51
CA ILE A 217 20.97 -4.34 2.08
C ILE A 217 20.08 -3.28 1.41
N GLU A 218 18.77 -3.40 1.64
CA GLU A 218 17.75 -2.51 1.09
C GLU A 218 16.67 -2.30 2.13
N LYS A 219 15.98 -1.17 2.04
CA LYS A 219 14.84 -0.85 2.93
C LYS A 219 13.78 -0.06 2.18
N SER A 220 12.53 -0.27 2.55
CA SER A 220 11.38 0.33 1.89
C SER A 220 10.20 0.46 2.84
N VAL A 221 9.24 1.32 2.47
CA VAL A 221 7.89 1.29 3.05
C VAL A 221 7.02 0.36 2.20
N MET A 222 6.23 -0.46 2.86
CA MET A 222 5.35 -1.44 2.23
C MET A 222 3.93 -1.32 2.77
N LYS A 223 2.93 -1.46 1.88
CA LYS A 223 1.52 -1.60 2.23
C LYS A 223 0.95 -2.83 1.55
N VAL A 224 0.19 -3.62 2.29
CA VAL A 224 -0.47 -4.84 1.78
C VAL A 224 -1.96 -4.56 1.62
N THR A 225 -2.51 -4.88 0.46
CA THR A 225 -3.95 -4.87 0.19
C THR A 225 -4.43 -6.32 0.13
N ARG A 226 -5.40 -6.68 0.98
CA ARG A 226 -5.96 -8.04 1.04
C ARG A 226 -7.33 -8.09 0.40
N ASN A 227 -7.66 -9.26 -0.14
CA ASN A 227 -9.02 -9.55 -0.62
C ASN A 227 -10.02 -9.27 0.52
N ALA A 228 -11.15 -8.68 0.19
CA ALA A 228 -12.26 -8.44 1.12
C ALA A 228 -13.49 -9.28 0.77
N ASP A 229 -13.47 -9.94 -0.37
CA ASP A 229 -14.58 -10.76 -0.84
C ASP A 229 -14.50 -12.14 -0.18
N ILE A 230 -15.58 -12.54 0.48
CA ILE A 230 -15.77 -13.88 1.01
C ILE A 230 -16.98 -14.43 0.26
N ASP A 231 -16.78 -15.54 -0.39
CA ASP A 231 -17.88 -16.33 -0.93
C ASP A 231 -18.74 -16.83 0.25
N VAL A 232 -19.78 -16.08 0.55
CA VAL A 232 -20.70 -16.33 1.67
C VAL A 232 -21.34 -17.71 1.54
N VAL A 233 -21.50 -18.21 0.31
CA VAL A 233 -22.12 -19.50 0.01
C VAL A 233 -21.26 -20.67 0.51
N LYS A 234 -19.94 -20.54 0.52
CA LYS A 234 -19.03 -21.61 0.99
C LYS A 234 -18.86 -21.70 2.49
N VAL A 235 -19.36 -20.71 3.23
CA VAL A 235 -19.17 -20.60 4.70
C VAL A 235 -20.52 -20.72 5.43
N TYR A 236 -21.62 -21.00 4.71
CA TYR A 236 -22.93 -21.13 5.31
C TYR A 236 -22.98 -22.43 6.12
N ASP A 237 -23.10 -22.27 7.43
CA ASP A 237 -23.30 -23.34 8.40
C ASP A 237 -24.74 -23.19 8.90
N GLU A 238 -25.62 -24.11 8.52
CA GLU A 238 -27.07 -24.06 8.80
C GLU A 238 -27.38 -24.07 10.29
N ASP A 239 -26.46 -24.53 11.13
CA ASP A 239 -26.61 -24.64 12.58
C ASP A 239 -26.20 -23.39 13.37
N LEU A 240 -25.71 -22.33 12.70
CA LEU A 240 -25.25 -21.12 13.36
C LEU A 240 -26.26 -19.97 13.26
N ASP A 241 -26.48 -19.28 14.38
CA ASP A 241 -27.20 -18.01 14.38
C ASP A 241 -26.56 -17.01 13.41
N TYR A 242 -27.37 -16.32 12.62
CA TYR A 242 -26.94 -15.35 11.60
C TYR A 242 -25.92 -14.33 12.13
N ARG A 243 -26.08 -13.89 13.38
CA ARG A 243 -25.15 -12.96 14.04
C ARG A 243 -23.76 -13.56 14.24
N ASP A 244 -23.70 -14.81 14.72
CA ASP A 244 -22.43 -15.51 14.96
C ASP A 244 -21.76 -15.89 13.63
N HIS A 245 -22.56 -16.24 12.63
CA HIS A 245 -22.09 -16.47 11.27
C HIS A 245 -21.46 -15.20 10.69
N MET A 246 -22.11 -14.04 10.75
CA MET A 246 -21.57 -12.77 10.32
C MET A 246 -20.31 -12.35 11.10
N ALA A 247 -20.25 -12.61 12.39
CA ALA A 247 -19.06 -12.35 13.20
C ALA A 247 -17.88 -13.22 12.77
N LYS A 248 -18.09 -14.51 12.42
CA LYS A 248 -17.08 -15.40 11.84
C LYS A 248 -16.60 -14.90 10.47
N LEU A 249 -17.53 -14.50 9.59
CA LEU A 249 -17.21 -13.95 8.27
C LEU A 249 -16.34 -12.70 8.38
N ILE A 250 -16.66 -11.78 9.29
CA ILE A 250 -15.87 -10.56 9.52
C ILE A 250 -14.46 -10.91 10.02
N LYS A 251 -14.32 -11.92 10.87
CA LYS A 251 -12.99 -12.41 11.32
C LYS A 251 -12.20 -13.04 10.17
N LEU A 252 -12.84 -13.80 9.29
CA LEU A 252 -12.22 -14.42 8.12
C LEU A 252 -11.77 -13.35 7.10
N ARG A 253 -12.55 -12.29 6.88
CA ARG A 253 -12.17 -11.16 6.01
C ARG A 253 -10.81 -10.56 6.35
N LYS A 254 -10.44 -10.53 7.62
CA LYS A 254 -9.14 -10.02 8.07
C LYS A 254 -7.96 -10.91 7.67
N LYS A 255 -8.22 -12.17 7.29
CA LYS A 255 -7.20 -13.18 6.99
C LYS A 255 -7.09 -13.55 5.51
N LEU A 256 -7.82 -12.86 4.64
CA LEU A 256 -7.85 -13.19 3.21
C LEU A 256 -6.51 -12.94 2.52
N ALA A 257 -6.32 -13.59 1.37
CA ALA A 257 -5.07 -13.55 0.62
C ALA A 257 -4.66 -12.11 0.21
N PRO A 258 -3.37 -11.81 0.10
CA PRO A 258 -2.91 -10.53 -0.43
C PRO A 258 -3.25 -10.44 -1.92
N VAL A 259 -3.88 -9.33 -2.33
CA VAL A 259 -4.22 -9.02 -3.73
C VAL A 259 -3.17 -8.13 -4.37
N SER A 260 -2.59 -7.23 -3.59
CA SER A 260 -1.57 -6.30 -4.04
C SER A 260 -0.63 -5.93 -2.90
N VAL A 261 0.63 -5.75 -3.25
CA VAL A 261 1.65 -5.20 -2.37
C VAL A 261 2.25 -3.97 -3.04
N SER A 262 2.12 -2.81 -2.38
CA SER A 262 2.72 -1.56 -2.82
C SER A 262 3.95 -1.27 -1.96
N TYR A 263 5.06 -0.90 -2.59
CA TYR A 263 6.30 -0.56 -1.90
C TYR A 263 7.00 0.62 -2.58
N THR A 264 7.84 1.34 -1.82
CA THR A 264 8.68 2.43 -2.32
C THR A 264 10.12 1.96 -2.39
N HIS A 265 10.74 2.00 -3.61
CA HIS A 265 12.19 1.82 -3.80
C HIS A 265 12.86 0.53 -3.29
N LEU A 266 12.22 -0.62 -3.44
CA LEU A 266 12.96 -1.87 -3.56
C LEU A 266 13.32 -2.04 -5.03
N ARG A 267 14.60 -2.30 -5.36
CA ARG A 267 14.93 -2.84 -6.69
C ARG A 267 14.09 -4.08 -6.86
N ALA A 268 13.22 -4.04 -7.86
CA ALA A 268 12.38 -5.17 -8.20
C ALA A 268 13.27 -6.35 -8.61
N HIS A 269 13.67 -7.16 -7.67
CA HIS A 269 13.68 -8.58 -7.95
C HIS A 269 12.20 -8.90 -8.12
N GLU A 270 11.84 -9.13 -9.37
CA GLU A 270 10.51 -9.54 -9.78
C GLU A 270 9.97 -10.46 -8.71
N THR A 271 8.97 -9.98 -7.98
CA THR A 271 8.21 -10.85 -7.10
C THR A 271 7.50 -11.81 -8.03
N ARG A 272 8.14 -12.96 -8.21
CA ARG A 272 7.52 -14.15 -8.73
C ARG A 272 6.20 -14.33 -7.98
N HIS A 273 5.19 -14.71 -8.73
CA HIS A 273 3.85 -15.05 -8.30
C HIS A 273 3.80 -16.25 -7.31
N ASP A 274 4.65 -16.28 -6.30
CA ASP A 274 4.76 -17.37 -5.32
C ASP A 274 4.69 -16.80 -3.89
N LEU A 275 3.58 -16.10 -3.58
CA LEU A 275 3.15 -15.82 -2.21
C LEU A 275 1.70 -16.26 -2.02
#